data_be36a520762c8d8b977c00bdd0c581d5
#
_entry.id   be36a520762c8d8b977c00bdd0c581d5
#
_cell.length_a   1.000
_cell.length_b   1.000
_cell.length_c   1.000
_cell.angle_alpha   90.00
_cell.angle_beta   90.00
_cell.angle_gamma   90.00
#
_symmetry.space_group_name_H-M   'P 1'
#
loop_
_entity.id
_entity.type
_entity.pdbx_description
1 polymer ?
#
loop_
_entity_poly.entity_id
_entity_poly.type
_entity_poly.pdbx_seq_one_letter_code
_entity_poly.pdbx_strand_id
1 'polypeptide(L)'
;MTAPLSDDPRALLRHLYDVAVQRALPLHNTAAHLPPPPKGRTLVLGAGKAGGAMAHAVEALWPTDAPLSGLVVTRYGHIPPRPVGLAQRIEVVEAAHPVPDAAGLDAAQRILALAQGLTEEDLVLCLISGGGSSLLTLPCDGLTLADKQRINRQLLESGAHIGEMNTVRKHLSRIKGGRLAAACAPARVVTLTISDVPGDDVSMIASGPTVADATTCADALEILRRYGIDVPAAVEQQLENGALETPNPGDPRLARCATHLIATPQQSLDAAAEAARALGLRAYVLSDEIEGESREVGKVHAALARSTALGRSSFEAPCVILSGGETTVTVRPRAEGQKKGRGGRAGEFCLGLAQALGGQPGVWALAADTDGIDGVEDNAGALVVPDTLARAATLGLKVGDHLSRNDAYGYFQPLGDLVMTGPTHTNVNDFRALLVT
;
A
#
# COMPACT_ATOMS: atom_id res chain seq x y z
N MET A 1 -28.33 -21.13 15.98
CA MET A 1 -27.00 -21.04 16.64
C MET A 1 -25.99 -21.09 15.51
N THR A 2 -25.22 -20.01 15.30
CA THR A 2 -24.08 -20.02 14.37
C THR A 2 -23.02 -20.98 14.92
N ALA A 3 -22.49 -21.87 14.06
CA ALA A 3 -21.35 -22.71 14.43
C ALA A 3 -20.21 -21.85 14.98
N PRO A 4 -19.40 -22.32 15.95
CA PRO A 4 -18.19 -21.60 16.36
C PRO A 4 -17.32 -21.30 15.14
N LEU A 5 -16.66 -20.14 15.12
CA LEU A 5 -15.77 -19.74 14.02
C LEU A 5 -14.70 -20.79 13.67
N SER A 6 -14.29 -21.60 14.66
CA SER A 6 -13.37 -22.74 14.50
C SER A 6 -13.91 -23.86 13.61
N ASP A 7 -15.23 -23.98 13.45
CA ASP A 7 -15.88 -25.05 12.70
C ASP A 7 -16.20 -24.66 11.26
N ASP A 8 -16.06 -23.38 10.89
CA ASP A 8 -16.18 -22.87 9.51
C ASP A 8 -14.84 -22.26 9.04
N PRO A 9 -14.04 -23.02 8.30
CA PRO A 9 -12.75 -22.54 7.79
C PRO A 9 -12.82 -21.27 6.95
N ARG A 10 -13.91 -21.07 6.19
CA ARG A 10 -14.09 -19.86 5.36
C ARG A 10 -14.34 -18.65 6.23
N ALA A 11 -15.25 -18.78 7.20
CA ALA A 11 -15.56 -17.72 8.15
C ALA A 11 -14.33 -17.37 9.02
N LEU A 12 -13.57 -18.38 9.45
CA LEU A 12 -12.33 -18.18 10.19
C LEU A 12 -11.29 -17.38 9.39
N LEU A 13 -10.96 -17.79 8.17
CA LEU A 13 -10.00 -17.07 7.33
C LEU A 13 -10.44 -15.63 7.04
N ARG A 14 -11.75 -15.44 6.81
CA ARG A 14 -12.31 -14.11 6.63
C ARG A 14 -12.18 -13.26 7.90
N HIS A 15 -12.48 -13.83 9.06
CA HIS A 15 -12.31 -13.14 10.34
C HIS A 15 -10.87 -12.69 10.58
N LEU A 16 -9.88 -13.54 10.28
CA LEU A 16 -8.45 -13.17 10.42
C LEU A 16 -8.05 -12.01 9.49
N TYR A 17 -8.55 -12.01 8.26
CA TYR A 17 -8.37 -10.88 7.35
C TYR A 17 -9.03 -9.61 7.89
N ASP A 18 -10.28 -9.70 8.36
CA ASP A 18 -10.99 -8.53 8.91
C ASP A 18 -10.28 -7.96 10.14
N VAL A 19 -9.70 -8.81 11.01
CA VAL A 19 -8.86 -8.39 12.14
C VAL A 19 -7.60 -7.67 11.66
N ALA A 20 -6.92 -8.21 10.64
CA ALA A 20 -5.73 -7.58 10.07
C ALA A 20 -6.03 -6.18 9.50
N VAL A 21 -7.13 -6.03 8.76
CA VAL A 21 -7.60 -4.75 8.23
C VAL A 21 -7.98 -3.79 9.37
N GLN A 22 -8.74 -4.26 10.36
CA GLN A 22 -9.15 -3.44 11.52
C GLN A 22 -7.94 -2.90 12.30
N ARG A 23 -6.86 -3.72 12.46
CA ARG A 23 -5.62 -3.27 13.11
C ARG A 23 -4.95 -2.12 12.36
N ALA A 24 -5.12 -2.03 11.05
CA ALA A 24 -4.52 -0.99 10.22
C ALA A 24 -5.40 0.25 10.02
N LEU A 25 -6.63 0.27 10.53
CA LEU A 25 -7.52 1.42 10.35
C LEU A 25 -6.99 2.67 11.08
N PRO A 26 -6.95 3.83 10.40
CA PRO A 26 -6.40 5.07 10.96
C PRO A 26 -7.05 5.49 12.29
N LEU A 27 -8.38 5.34 12.41
CA LEU A 27 -9.10 5.77 13.60
C LEU A 27 -8.58 5.10 14.89
N HIS A 28 -8.16 3.84 14.81
CA HIS A 28 -7.66 3.08 15.96
C HIS A 28 -6.22 3.42 16.33
N ASN A 29 -5.45 3.94 15.38
CA ASN A 29 -4.00 4.09 15.52
C ASN A 29 -3.54 5.56 15.65
N THR A 30 -4.37 6.52 15.27
CA THR A 30 -3.98 7.94 15.21
C THR A 30 -3.87 8.58 16.60
N ALA A 31 -4.77 8.26 17.53
CA ALA A 31 -4.89 8.96 18.82
C ALA A 31 -3.58 8.98 19.64
N ALA A 32 -2.86 7.86 19.67
CA ALA A 32 -1.63 7.71 20.45
C ALA A 32 -0.45 8.57 19.94
N HIS A 33 -0.55 9.09 18.72
CA HIS A 33 0.51 9.85 18.05
C HIS A 33 0.16 11.30 17.79
N LEU A 34 -1.06 11.73 18.13
CA LEU A 34 -1.43 13.14 18.00
C LEU A 34 -0.78 13.98 19.10
N PRO A 35 -0.01 15.02 18.72
CA PRO A 35 0.50 15.96 19.71
C PRO A 35 -0.64 16.86 20.22
N PRO A 36 -0.47 17.54 21.38
CA PRO A 36 -1.41 18.54 21.83
C PRO A 36 -1.51 19.70 20.82
N PRO A 37 -2.67 20.39 20.75
CA PRO A 37 -2.83 21.57 19.91
C PRO A 37 -1.74 22.62 20.19
N PRO A 38 -1.18 23.26 19.15
CA PRO A 38 -0.20 24.30 19.29
C PRO A 38 -0.84 25.63 19.74
N LYS A 39 -0.02 26.62 20.02
CA LYS A 39 -0.52 28.01 20.24
C LYS A 39 -1.01 28.67 18.96
N GLY A 40 -0.37 28.32 17.83
CA GLY A 40 -0.71 28.77 16.49
C GLY A 40 -1.79 27.89 15.85
N ARG A 41 -1.76 27.80 14.53
CA ARG A 41 -2.69 26.97 13.75
C ARG A 41 -2.19 25.53 13.61
N THR A 42 -3.13 24.61 13.40
CA THR A 42 -2.81 23.23 12.99
C THR A 42 -3.19 23.06 11.53
N LEU A 43 -2.19 22.72 10.72
CA LEU A 43 -2.34 22.44 9.29
C LEU A 43 -2.18 20.96 9.04
N VAL A 44 -3.13 20.34 8.31
CA VAL A 44 -3.06 18.94 7.91
C VAL A 44 -2.74 18.85 6.43
N LEU A 45 -1.65 18.17 6.08
CA LEU A 45 -1.21 17.94 4.71
C LEU A 45 -0.99 16.45 4.50
N GLY A 46 -1.17 15.94 3.27
CA GLY A 46 -0.87 14.54 3.07
C GLY A 46 -1.34 13.95 1.75
N ALA A 47 -0.95 12.70 1.53
CA ALA A 47 -1.39 11.93 0.38
C ALA A 47 -1.24 10.41 0.60
N GLY A 48 -2.13 9.66 -0.02
CA GLY A 48 -2.09 8.20 -0.05
C GLY A 48 -3.48 7.57 -0.13
N LYS A 49 -3.54 6.27 -0.39
CA LYS A 49 -4.81 5.52 -0.50
C LYS A 49 -5.65 5.61 0.77
N ALA A 50 -5.02 5.64 1.95
CA ALA A 50 -5.70 5.82 3.23
C ALA A 50 -5.91 7.29 3.62
N GLY A 51 -5.50 8.26 2.78
CA GLY A 51 -5.49 9.68 3.10
C GLY A 51 -6.83 10.24 3.57
N GLY A 52 -7.94 9.84 2.92
CA GLY A 52 -9.28 10.23 3.32
C GLY A 52 -9.67 9.72 4.71
N ALA A 53 -9.39 8.45 5.01
CA ALA A 53 -9.65 7.87 6.32
C ALA A 53 -8.76 8.46 7.43
N MET A 54 -7.50 8.74 7.11
CA MET A 54 -6.57 9.42 8.03
C MET A 54 -7.05 10.84 8.35
N ALA A 55 -7.55 11.59 7.35
CA ALA A 55 -8.12 12.90 7.54
C ALA A 55 -9.35 12.83 8.46
N HIS A 56 -10.29 11.90 8.22
CA HIS A 56 -11.46 11.70 9.08
C HIS A 56 -11.06 11.30 10.51
N ALA A 57 -10.03 10.47 10.67
CA ALA A 57 -9.52 10.09 12.00
C ALA A 57 -8.98 11.30 12.76
N VAL A 58 -8.20 12.17 12.09
CA VAL A 58 -7.71 13.41 12.71
C VAL A 58 -8.87 14.34 13.06
N GLU A 59 -9.84 14.55 12.16
CA GLU A 59 -11.02 15.38 12.44
C GLU A 59 -11.84 14.88 13.64
N ALA A 60 -11.97 13.55 13.78
CA ALA A 60 -12.71 12.93 14.88
C ALA A 60 -12.00 13.03 16.24
N LEU A 61 -10.68 13.00 16.23
CA LEU A 61 -9.85 12.93 17.44
C LEU A 61 -9.31 14.30 17.86
N TRP A 62 -9.26 15.30 16.96
CA TRP A 62 -8.75 16.62 17.26
C TRP A 62 -9.79 17.45 18.03
N PRO A 63 -9.40 18.18 19.10
CA PRO A 63 -10.32 18.98 19.87
C PRO A 63 -11.16 19.92 18.98
N THR A 64 -12.45 20.00 19.27
CA THR A 64 -13.40 20.76 18.44
C THR A 64 -13.21 22.27 18.53
N ASP A 65 -12.65 22.74 19.63
CA ASP A 65 -12.34 24.15 19.92
C ASP A 65 -10.93 24.57 19.42
N ALA A 66 -10.08 23.61 19.04
CA ALA A 66 -8.76 23.91 18.51
C ALA A 66 -8.79 24.09 16.99
N PRO A 67 -8.11 25.12 16.43
CA PRO A 67 -8.04 25.34 14.99
C PRO A 67 -7.47 24.11 14.25
N LEU A 68 -8.12 23.72 13.16
CA LEU A 68 -7.69 22.66 12.27
C LEU A 68 -8.13 22.99 10.85
N SER A 69 -7.20 22.91 9.91
CA SER A 69 -7.48 23.05 8.47
C SER A 69 -6.46 22.25 7.68
N GLY A 70 -6.70 22.04 6.40
CA GLY A 70 -5.71 21.36 5.58
C GLY A 70 -6.26 20.79 4.29
N LEU A 71 -5.37 20.09 3.57
CA LEU A 71 -5.66 19.41 2.31
C LEU A 71 -4.91 18.08 2.25
N VAL A 72 -5.64 17.00 1.93
CA VAL A 72 -5.11 15.65 1.74
C VAL A 72 -5.54 15.12 0.39
N VAL A 73 -4.67 14.39 -0.30
CA VAL A 73 -4.97 13.77 -1.59
C VAL A 73 -5.15 12.27 -1.42
N THR A 74 -6.24 11.72 -1.99
CA THR A 74 -6.47 10.28 -2.02
C THR A 74 -6.79 9.80 -3.45
N ARG A 75 -6.85 8.49 -3.66
CA ARG A 75 -7.24 7.88 -4.93
C ARG A 75 -8.73 8.09 -5.19
N TYR A 76 -9.15 8.18 -6.45
CA TYR A 76 -10.57 8.19 -6.83
C TYR A 76 -11.34 7.03 -6.21
N GLY A 77 -12.52 7.33 -5.64
CA GLY A 77 -13.39 6.36 -4.98
C GLY A 77 -12.90 5.89 -3.59
N HIS A 78 -11.91 6.57 -2.99
CA HIS A 78 -11.30 6.17 -1.70
C HIS A 78 -11.59 7.16 -0.56
N ILE A 79 -12.50 8.11 -0.75
CA ILE A 79 -13.02 8.91 0.38
C ILE A 79 -14.05 8.05 1.12
N PRO A 80 -13.81 7.69 2.40
CA PRO A 80 -14.78 6.95 3.17
C PRO A 80 -16.05 7.78 3.40
N PRO A 81 -17.22 7.15 3.58
CA PRO A 81 -18.41 7.86 4.02
C PRO A 81 -18.12 8.68 5.28
N ARG A 82 -18.52 9.94 5.27
CA ARG A 82 -18.30 10.80 6.42
C ARG A 82 -19.22 10.40 7.57
N PRO A 83 -18.70 10.17 8.78
CA PRO A 83 -19.52 9.89 9.96
C PRO A 83 -20.52 11.03 10.23
N VAL A 84 -21.74 10.66 10.63
CA VAL A 84 -22.77 11.66 10.98
C VAL A 84 -22.29 12.54 12.14
N GLY A 85 -22.39 13.85 11.96
CA GLY A 85 -21.96 14.84 12.96
C GLY A 85 -20.47 15.20 12.93
N LEU A 86 -19.66 14.54 12.11
CA LEU A 86 -18.24 14.91 11.95
C LEU A 86 -18.13 16.16 11.06
N ALA A 87 -17.67 17.27 11.64
CA ALA A 87 -17.45 18.52 10.92
C ALA A 87 -16.29 18.37 9.91
N GLN A 88 -16.47 18.89 8.71
CA GLN A 88 -15.39 18.94 7.71
C GLN A 88 -14.47 20.12 8.01
N ARG A 89 -13.22 19.83 8.35
CA ARG A 89 -12.15 20.81 8.61
C ARG A 89 -10.96 20.61 7.67
N ILE A 90 -10.85 19.46 7.06
CA ILE A 90 -9.80 19.07 6.13
C ILE A 90 -10.45 18.82 4.76
N GLU A 91 -9.93 19.46 3.72
CA GLU A 91 -10.31 19.15 2.35
C GLU A 91 -9.65 17.83 1.90
N VAL A 92 -10.44 16.94 1.30
CA VAL A 92 -9.93 15.71 0.69
C VAL A 92 -10.15 15.78 -0.81
N VAL A 93 -9.07 15.78 -1.57
CA VAL A 93 -9.07 15.81 -3.05
C VAL A 93 -8.80 14.41 -3.56
N GLU A 94 -9.53 14.00 -4.60
CA GLU A 94 -9.29 12.73 -5.29
C GLU A 94 -8.42 12.94 -6.53
N ALA A 95 -7.51 11.99 -6.79
CA ALA A 95 -6.62 12.01 -7.94
C ALA A 95 -6.33 10.58 -8.46
N ALA A 96 -5.73 10.49 -9.64
CA ALA A 96 -5.43 9.21 -10.26
C ALA A 96 -4.23 8.49 -9.62
N HIS A 97 -4.36 7.18 -9.54
CA HIS A 97 -3.33 6.23 -9.11
C HIS A 97 -3.44 4.95 -9.96
N PRO A 98 -2.35 4.31 -10.46
CA PRO A 98 -0.93 4.60 -10.18
C PRO A 98 -0.30 5.66 -11.10
N VAL A 99 -0.97 6.09 -12.17
CA VAL A 99 -0.47 7.12 -13.09
C VAL A 99 -0.99 8.48 -12.64
N PRO A 100 -0.11 9.44 -12.29
CA PRO A 100 -0.54 10.75 -11.80
C PRO A 100 -1.29 11.55 -12.88
N ASP A 101 -2.23 12.40 -12.45
CA ASP A 101 -3.04 13.27 -13.30
C ASP A 101 -2.95 14.75 -12.91
N ALA A 102 -3.74 15.59 -13.59
CA ALA A 102 -3.78 17.02 -13.33
C ALA A 102 -4.37 17.36 -11.95
N ALA A 103 -5.30 16.55 -11.43
CA ALA A 103 -5.89 16.77 -10.11
C ALA A 103 -4.83 16.56 -9.00
N GLY A 104 -3.98 15.53 -9.11
CA GLY A 104 -2.86 15.31 -8.20
C GLY A 104 -1.81 16.41 -8.28
N LEU A 105 -1.54 16.94 -9.48
CA LEU A 105 -0.62 18.07 -9.68
C LEU A 105 -1.15 19.34 -9.00
N ASP A 106 -2.41 19.72 -9.25
CA ASP A 106 -3.05 20.88 -8.64
C ASP A 106 -3.05 20.78 -7.10
N ALA A 107 -3.48 19.64 -6.58
CA ALA A 107 -3.50 19.41 -5.14
C ALA A 107 -2.10 19.50 -4.50
N ALA A 108 -1.05 18.97 -5.15
CA ALA A 108 0.32 19.08 -4.67
C ALA A 108 0.84 20.53 -4.69
N GLN A 109 0.47 21.34 -5.68
CA GLN A 109 0.77 22.77 -5.73
C GLN A 109 0.10 23.50 -4.56
N ARG A 110 -1.17 23.23 -4.31
CA ARG A 110 -1.96 23.82 -3.21
C ARG A 110 -1.39 23.41 -1.84
N ILE A 111 -0.99 22.14 -1.66
CA ILE A 111 -0.32 21.65 -0.45
C ILE A 111 0.96 22.44 -0.19
N LEU A 112 1.81 22.62 -1.21
CA LEU A 112 3.05 23.37 -1.05
C LEU A 112 2.80 24.86 -0.77
N ALA A 113 1.74 25.44 -1.36
CA ALA A 113 1.33 26.82 -1.06
C ALA A 113 0.84 26.98 0.38
N LEU A 114 0.06 26.04 0.92
CA LEU A 114 -0.40 26.03 2.31
C LEU A 114 0.77 25.93 3.31
N ALA A 115 1.86 25.30 2.94
CA ALA A 115 3.07 25.18 3.77
C ALA A 115 3.86 26.51 3.91
N GLN A 116 3.48 27.56 3.18
CA GLN A 116 4.17 28.84 3.26
C GLN A 116 3.69 29.70 4.43
N GLY A 117 4.61 30.50 4.98
CA GLY A 117 4.31 31.47 6.04
C GLY A 117 3.92 30.86 7.39
N LEU A 118 4.36 29.64 7.65
CA LEU A 118 4.25 28.99 8.96
C LEU A 118 5.27 29.58 9.95
N THR A 119 4.93 29.49 11.23
CA THR A 119 5.75 29.98 12.34
C THR A 119 6.15 28.83 13.28
N GLU A 120 7.02 29.09 14.24
CA GLU A 120 7.42 28.11 15.26
C GLU A 120 6.25 27.69 16.19
N GLU A 121 5.21 28.49 16.27
CA GLU A 121 4.02 28.22 17.07
C GLU A 121 3.00 27.33 16.34
N ASP A 122 3.19 27.11 15.03
CA ASP A 122 2.32 26.28 14.21
C ASP A 122 2.71 24.79 14.25
N LEU A 123 1.73 23.94 14.01
CA LEU A 123 1.90 22.50 13.88
C LEU A 123 1.43 22.04 12.48
N VAL A 124 2.23 21.23 11.84
CA VAL A 124 1.83 20.51 10.63
C VAL A 124 1.69 19.03 10.94
N LEU A 125 0.51 18.46 10.70
CA LEU A 125 0.27 17.02 10.71
C LEU A 125 0.35 16.51 9.27
N CYS A 126 1.34 15.70 8.94
CA CYS A 126 1.47 15.09 7.65
C CYS A 126 0.88 13.67 7.67
N LEU A 127 -0.12 13.39 6.81
CA LEU A 127 -0.81 12.10 6.73
C LEU A 127 -0.34 11.38 5.46
N ILE A 128 0.50 10.36 5.62
CA ILE A 128 1.16 9.68 4.51
C ILE A 128 0.79 8.19 4.52
N SER A 129 0.44 7.67 3.34
CA SER A 129 0.21 6.23 3.16
C SER A 129 0.59 5.78 1.76
N GLY A 130 0.47 4.50 1.51
CA GLY A 130 0.75 3.87 0.22
C GLY A 130 0.05 4.55 -0.96
N GLY A 131 0.70 4.50 -2.12
CA GLY A 131 0.24 5.20 -3.32
C GLY A 131 0.52 6.71 -3.34
N GLY A 132 0.96 7.30 -2.24
CA GLY A 132 1.26 8.73 -2.13
C GLY A 132 2.29 9.24 -3.14
N SER A 133 3.17 8.37 -3.65
CA SER A 133 4.18 8.76 -4.65
C SER A 133 3.59 9.25 -5.97
N SER A 134 2.46 8.68 -6.42
CA SER A 134 1.74 9.17 -7.61
C SER A 134 0.74 10.27 -7.29
N LEU A 135 0.05 10.17 -6.15
CA LEU A 135 -0.95 11.14 -5.71
C LEU A 135 -0.34 12.51 -5.37
N LEU A 136 0.83 12.52 -4.72
CA LEU A 136 1.58 13.74 -4.39
C LEU A 136 2.60 14.05 -5.49
N THR A 137 2.11 14.49 -6.64
CA THR A 137 2.92 14.74 -7.83
C THR A 137 3.15 16.23 -8.04
N LEU A 138 4.44 16.64 -7.96
CA LEU A 138 4.88 18.00 -8.29
C LEU A 138 6.28 17.94 -8.92
N PRO A 139 6.37 17.95 -10.27
CA PRO A 139 7.65 17.92 -10.96
C PRO A 139 8.53 19.13 -10.59
N CYS A 140 9.86 18.98 -10.69
CA CYS A 140 10.79 20.09 -10.58
C CYS A 140 10.62 21.07 -11.76
N ASP A 141 11.15 22.28 -11.60
CA ASP A 141 11.08 23.30 -12.64
C ASP A 141 11.81 22.81 -13.91
N GLY A 142 11.15 22.99 -15.05
CA GLY A 142 11.62 22.47 -16.33
C GLY A 142 11.08 21.09 -16.71
N LEU A 143 10.32 20.41 -15.82
CA LEU A 143 9.59 19.19 -16.15
C LEU A 143 8.10 19.42 -16.18
N THR A 144 7.44 18.91 -17.20
CA THR A 144 5.97 18.80 -17.27
C THR A 144 5.46 17.52 -16.59
N LEU A 145 4.16 17.45 -16.35
CA LEU A 145 3.50 16.22 -15.91
C LEU A 145 3.71 15.06 -16.90
N ALA A 146 3.66 15.36 -18.20
CA ALA A 146 3.88 14.39 -19.27
C ALA A 146 5.32 13.83 -19.23
N ASP A 147 6.34 14.69 -19.02
CA ASP A 147 7.72 14.23 -18.85
C ASP A 147 7.86 13.32 -17.64
N LYS A 148 7.24 13.68 -16.51
CA LYS A 148 7.27 12.85 -15.30
C LYS A 148 6.60 11.49 -15.54
N GLN A 149 5.47 11.44 -16.23
CA GLN A 149 4.80 10.18 -16.57
C GLN A 149 5.68 9.33 -17.50
N ARG A 150 6.33 9.94 -18.50
CA ARG A 150 7.28 9.28 -19.40
C ARG A 150 8.47 8.70 -18.65
N ILE A 151 9.14 9.50 -17.81
CA ILE A 151 10.30 9.07 -17.01
C ILE A 151 9.91 7.93 -16.06
N ASN A 152 8.77 8.04 -15.36
CA ASN A 152 8.30 6.96 -14.48
C ASN A 152 8.07 5.65 -15.23
N ARG A 153 7.49 5.72 -16.44
CA ARG A 153 7.30 4.53 -17.30
C ARG A 153 8.64 3.93 -17.71
N GLN A 154 9.58 4.74 -18.17
CA GLN A 154 10.92 4.26 -18.55
C GLN A 154 11.66 3.62 -17.37
N LEU A 155 11.57 4.19 -16.15
CA LEU A 155 12.12 3.58 -14.94
C LEU A 155 11.50 2.21 -14.63
N LEU A 156 10.18 2.07 -14.77
CA LEU A 156 9.49 0.77 -14.57
C LEU A 156 9.89 -0.27 -15.63
N GLU A 157 10.09 0.15 -16.87
CA GLU A 157 10.45 -0.72 -17.99
C GLU A 157 11.95 -1.07 -18.01
N SER A 158 12.80 -0.28 -17.36
CA SER A 158 14.25 -0.44 -17.36
C SER A 158 14.78 -1.59 -16.50
N GLY A 159 13.98 -2.11 -15.58
CA GLY A 159 14.43 -3.06 -14.57
C GLY A 159 15.16 -2.43 -13.39
N ALA A 160 15.14 -1.09 -13.25
CA ALA A 160 15.65 -0.40 -12.07
C ALA A 160 14.92 -0.88 -10.82
N HIS A 161 15.65 -1.14 -9.74
CA HIS A 161 15.01 -1.50 -8.48
C HIS A 161 14.35 -0.28 -7.81
N ILE A 162 13.43 -0.52 -6.89
CA ILE A 162 12.58 0.54 -6.31
C ILE A 162 13.38 1.67 -5.64
N GLY A 163 14.53 1.37 -5.03
CA GLY A 163 15.43 2.36 -4.44
C GLY A 163 15.96 3.34 -5.48
N GLU A 164 16.46 2.84 -6.63
CA GLU A 164 16.93 3.66 -7.75
C GLU A 164 15.81 4.52 -8.33
N MET A 165 14.62 3.91 -8.54
CA MET A 165 13.46 4.66 -9.00
C MET A 165 13.09 5.79 -8.05
N ASN A 166 13.14 5.56 -6.73
CA ASN A 166 12.83 6.59 -5.74
C ASN A 166 13.89 7.67 -5.66
N THR A 167 15.19 7.34 -5.82
CA THR A 167 16.27 8.33 -5.95
C THR A 167 15.96 9.34 -7.06
N VAL A 168 15.63 8.86 -8.26
CA VAL A 168 15.26 9.73 -9.38
C VAL A 168 13.98 10.51 -9.08
N ARG A 169 12.94 9.85 -8.55
CA ARG A 169 11.64 10.48 -8.23
C ARG A 169 11.75 11.60 -7.20
N LYS A 170 12.62 11.46 -6.21
CA LYS A 170 12.85 12.46 -5.17
C LYS A 170 13.52 13.70 -5.76
N HIS A 171 14.61 13.55 -6.53
CA HIS A 171 15.35 14.65 -7.12
C HIS A 171 14.55 15.39 -8.20
N LEU A 172 13.76 14.71 -9.00
CA LEU A 172 12.89 15.31 -10.01
C LEU A 172 11.55 15.84 -9.46
N SER A 173 11.48 16.16 -8.16
CA SER A 173 10.24 16.60 -7.49
C SER A 173 10.49 17.82 -6.61
N ARG A 174 9.49 18.72 -6.52
CA ARG A 174 9.50 19.87 -5.61
C ARG A 174 8.92 19.56 -4.23
N ILE A 175 8.41 18.32 -3.99
CA ILE A 175 7.66 18.00 -2.78
C ILE A 175 8.14 16.73 -2.07
N LYS A 176 8.87 15.85 -2.76
CA LYS A 176 9.38 14.57 -2.24
C LYS A 176 10.77 14.73 -1.58
N GLY A 177 11.28 13.65 -0.98
CA GLY A 177 12.63 13.63 -0.40
C GLY A 177 12.83 14.74 0.63
N GLY A 178 11.95 14.86 1.62
CA GLY A 178 12.03 15.84 2.70
C GLY A 178 11.59 17.27 2.34
N ARG A 179 11.33 17.55 1.06
CA ARG A 179 11.04 18.94 0.62
C ARG A 179 9.74 19.51 1.18
N LEU A 180 8.70 18.67 1.37
CA LEU A 180 7.46 19.12 2.00
C LEU A 180 7.72 19.59 3.44
N ALA A 181 8.42 18.77 4.24
CA ALA A 181 8.76 19.16 5.61
C ALA A 181 9.66 20.38 5.66
N ALA A 182 10.65 20.49 4.77
CA ALA A 182 11.52 21.67 4.68
C ALA A 182 10.73 22.94 4.33
N ALA A 183 9.70 22.84 3.48
CA ALA A 183 8.81 23.96 3.16
C ALA A 183 7.92 24.38 4.35
N CYS A 184 7.67 23.49 5.30
CA CYS A 184 6.91 23.77 6.52
C CYS A 184 7.76 24.46 7.61
N ALA A 185 9.10 24.51 7.46
CA ALA A 185 9.95 25.18 8.46
C ALA A 185 9.60 26.67 8.61
N PRO A 186 9.60 27.22 9.85
CA PRO A 186 10.08 26.66 11.11
C PRO A 186 9.02 25.92 11.95
N ALA A 187 7.84 25.61 11.43
CA ALA A 187 6.79 24.90 12.16
C ALA A 187 7.24 23.50 12.62
N ARG A 188 6.61 22.98 13.66
CA ARG A 188 6.77 21.58 14.04
C ARG A 188 6.01 20.70 13.05
N VAL A 189 6.67 19.66 12.53
CA VAL A 189 6.06 18.68 11.61
C VAL A 189 5.95 17.33 12.31
N VAL A 190 4.75 16.77 12.37
CA VAL A 190 4.51 15.41 12.85
C VAL A 190 3.87 14.62 11.72
N THR A 191 4.58 13.61 11.24
CA THR A 191 4.12 12.74 10.17
C THR A 191 3.55 11.44 10.76
N LEU A 192 2.32 11.12 10.40
CA LEU A 192 1.67 9.84 10.67
C LEU A 192 1.70 9.04 9.38
N THR A 193 2.28 7.85 9.43
CA THR A 193 2.51 7.04 8.23
C THR A 193 1.91 5.65 8.40
N ILE A 194 1.17 5.20 7.37
CA ILE A 194 0.77 3.80 7.20
C ILE A 194 1.69 3.22 6.14
N SER A 195 2.42 2.16 6.49
CA SER A 195 3.39 1.52 5.60
C SER A 195 2.73 0.49 4.69
N ASP A 196 3.09 0.54 3.41
CA ASP A 196 2.86 -0.50 2.41
C ASP A 196 4.18 -0.91 1.72
N VAL A 197 5.30 -0.67 2.37
CA VAL A 197 6.64 -0.93 1.83
C VAL A 197 7.31 -2.02 2.67
N PRO A 198 7.89 -3.06 2.05
CA PRO A 198 8.72 -4.04 2.76
C PRO A 198 9.82 -3.37 3.57
N GLY A 199 9.98 -3.78 4.84
CA GLY A 199 10.97 -3.21 5.76
C GLY A 199 10.62 -1.84 6.35
N ASP A 200 9.43 -1.31 6.08
CA ASP A 200 8.87 -0.10 6.69
C ASP A 200 9.74 1.17 6.57
N ASP A 201 10.57 1.26 5.52
CA ASP A 201 11.43 2.43 5.30
C ASP A 201 10.59 3.66 4.94
N VAL A 202 10.45 4.57 5.90
CA VAL A 202 9.68 5.82 5.75
C VAL A 202 10.19 6.72 4.61
N SER A 203 11.45 6.57 4.18
CA SER A 203 12.00 7.32 3.05
C SER A 203 11.49 6.81 1.70
N MET A 204 10.95 5.58 1.67
CA MET A 204 10.39 4.94 0.49
C MET A 204 8.88 5.20 0.37
N ILE A 205 8.16 5.28 1.50
CA ILE A 205 6.71 5.52 1.53
C ILE A 205 6.41 6.90 0.93
N ALA A 206 5.57 6.94 -0.11
CA ALA A 206 5.29 8.17 -0.89
C ALA A 206 6.54 8.89 -1.43
N SER A 207 7.70 8.23 -1.50
CA SER A 207 9.03 8.81 -1.78
C SER A 207 9.46 9.86 -0.74
N GLY A 208 9.14 9.63 0.54
CA GLY A 208 9.66 10.36 1.69
C GLY A 208 9.44 11.89 1.68
N PRO A 209 8.22 12.42 1.56
CA PRO A 209 8.02 13.87 1.44
C PRO A 209 8.43 14.65 2.70
N THR A 210 8.50 13.99 3.85
CA THR A 210 8.76 14.60 5.16
C THR A 210 10.00 14.09 5.88
N VAL A 211 10.79 13.25 5.25
CA VAL A 211 12.03 12.69 5.82
C VAL A 211 13.23 13.05 4.96
N ALA A 212 14.39 13.18 5.60
CA ALA A 212 15.64 13.47 4.91
C ALA A 212 15.98 12.39 3.88
N ASP A 213 16.65 12.79 2.82
CA ASP A 213 17.12 11.90 1.77
C ASP A 213 18.66 11.84 1.79
N ALA A 214 19.20 10.63 1.88
CA ALA A 214 20.65 10.42 1.88
C ALA A 214 21.24 10.33 0.46
N THR A 215 20.39 10.26 -0.58
CA THR A 215 20.82 10.20 -1.98
C THR A 215 21.07 11.61 -2.54
N THR A 216 21.86 11.71 -3.62
CA THR A 216 22.33 12.96 -4.19
C THR A 216 21.84 13.16 -5.63
N CYS A 217 21.96 14.39 -6.13
CA CYS A 217 21.76 14.69 -7.55
C CYS A 217 22.68 13.86 -8.45
N ALA A 218 23.90 13.58 -7.99
CA ALA A 218 24.85 12.75 -8.74
C ALA A 218 24.36 11.30 -8.86
N ASP A 219 23.80 10.72 -7.78
CA ASP A 219 23.21 9.39 -7.81
C ASP A 219 22.02 9.33 -8.79
N ALA A 220 21.12 10.32 -8.73
CA ALA A 220 19.99 10.41 -9.64
C ALA A 220 20.42 10.50 -11.12
N LEU A 221 21.45 11.31 -11.40
CA LEU A 221 22.00 11.48 -12.75
C LEU A 221 22.68 10.19 -13.24
N GLU A 222 23.45 9.50 -12.37
CA GLU A 222 24.06 8.22 -12.71
C GLU A 222 23.00 7.18 -13.07
N ILE A 223 21.92 7.07 -12.30
CA ILE A 223 20.81 6.16 -12.57
C ILE A 223 20.15 6.47 -13.92
N LEU A 224 19.82 7.74 -14.19
CA LEU A 224 19.25 8.17 -15.47
C LEU A 224 20.15 7.78 -16.65
N ARG A 225 21.45 8.03 -16.55
CA ARG A 225 22.45 7.69 -17.60
C ARG A 225 22.61 6.18 -17.76
N ARG A 226 22.66 5.42 -16.68
CA ARG A 226 22.78 3.95 -16.69
C ARG A 226 21.64 3.28 -17.43
N TYR A 227 20.43 3.77 -17.24
CA TYR A 227 19.23 3.21 -17.88
C TYR A 227 18.84 3.92 -19.18
N GLY A 228 19.62 4.89 -19.66
CA GLY A 228 19.36 5.61 -20.90
C GLY A 228 18.04 6.41 -20.86
N ILE A 229 17.70 7.00 -19.72
CA ILE A 229 16.47 7.77 -19.53
C ILE A 229 16.78 9.25 -19.72
N ASP A 230 16.24 9.80 -20.80
CA ASP A 230 16.45 11.20 -21.14
C ASP A 230 15.57 12.15 -20.31
N VAL A 231 16.18 13.23 -19.84
CA VAL A 231 15.49 14.37 -19.21
C VAL A 231 15.79 15.64 -20.04
N PRO A 232 14.96 16.70 -19.94
CA PRO A 232 15.27 17.97 -20.59
C PRO A 232 16.67 18.50 -20.18
N ALA A 233 17.43 19.06 -21.12
CA ALA A 233 18.79 19.53 -20.87
C ALA A 233 18.89 20.51 -19.68
N ALA A 234 17.89 21.37 -19.49
CA ALA A 234 17.84 22.28 -18.33
C ALA A 234 17.74 21.52 -16.99
N VAL A 235 17.05 20.39 -16.96
CA VAL A 235 16.92 19.54 -15.77
C VAL A 235 18.21 18.75 -15.52
N GLU A 236 18.84 18.22 -16.58
CA GLU A 236 20.14 17.58 -16.48
C GLU A 236 21.17 18.53 -15.90
N GLN A 237 21.22 19.77 -16.39
CA GLN A 237 22.10 20.81 -15.84
C GLN A 237 21.83 21.15 -14.37
N GLN A 238 20.54 21.14 -13.95
CA GLN A 238 20.17 21.34 -12.54
C GLN A 238 20.62 20.17 -11.65
N LEU A 239 20.62 18.93 -12.16
CA LEU A 239 21.19 17.79 -11.46
C LEU A 239 22.72 17.90 -11.36
N GLU A 240 23.40 18.27 -12.46
CA GLU A 240 24.87 18.43 -12.50
C GLU A 240 25.39 19.49 -11.53
N ASN A 241 24.69 20.60 -11.39
CA ASN A 241 25.09 21.70 -10.51
C ASN A 241 24.51 21.62 -9.08
N GLY A 242 23.76 20.55 -8.74
CA GLY A 242 23.18 20.32 -7.42
C GLY A 242 21.95 21.20 -7.09
N ALA A 243 21.37 21.91 -8.06
CA ALA A 243 20.17 22.75 -7.81
C ALA A 243 18.93 21.94 -7.41
N LEU A 244 18.91 20.64 -7.74
CA LEU A 244 17.85 19.73 -7.37
C LEU A 244 18.18 18.86 -6.15
N GLU A 245 19.18 19.25 -5.34
CA GLU A 245 19.54 18.50 -4.13
C GLU A 245 18.39 18.49 -3.13
N THR A 246 18.13 17.31 -2.56
CA THR A 246 17.11 17.11 -1.52
C THR A 246 17.63 17.51 -0.14
N PRO A 247 16.78 17.83 0.85
CA PRO A 247 17.18 17.96 2.24
C PRO A 247 17.90 16.71 2.75
N ASN A 248 19.20 16.81 3.01
CA ASN A 248 20.03 15.71 3.47
C ASN A 248 19.86 15.44 4.98
N PRO A 249 20.32 14.29 5.50
CA PRO A 249 20.39 14.05 6.94
C PRO A 249 21.18 15.15 7.66
N GLY A 250 20.54 15.77 8.67
CA GLY A 250 21.12 16.91 9.38
C GLY A 250 20.70 18.30 8.85
N ASP A 251 19.86 18.36 7.81
CA ASP A 251 19.31 19.63 7.35
C ASP A 251 18.54 20.33 8.49
N PRO A 252 18.89 21.58 8.88
CA PRO A 252 18.29 22.27 10.02
C PRO A 252 16.78 22.52 9.83
N ARG A 253 16.27 22.58 8.60
CA ARG A 253 14.84 22.73 8.32
C ARG A 253 14.02 21.51 8.77
N LEU A 254 14.66 20.34 8.92
CA LEU A 254 14.03 19.10 9.38
C LEU A 254 14.21 18.84 10.89
N ALA A 255 14.88 19.73 11.62
CA ALA A 255 15.19 19.53 13.04
C ALA A 255 13.96 19.39 13.95
N ARG A 256 12.79 19.91 13.53
CA ARG A 256 11.53 19.85 14.27
C ARG A 256 10.53 18.86 13.67
N CYS A 257 11.01 17.90 12.86
CA CYS A 257 10.20 16.86 12.23
C CYS A 257 10.27 15.56 13.03
N ALA A 258 9.12 14.91 13.19
CA ALA A 258 9.01 13.57 13.76
C ALA A 258 8.10 12.72 12.87
N THR A 259 8.44 11.44 12.69
CA THR A 259 7.65 10.49 11.89
C THR A 259 7.25 9.30 12.75
N HIS A 260 5.99 8.91 12.69
CA HIS A 260 5.42 7.78 13.40
C HIS A 260 4.77 6.81 12.41
N LEU A 261 5.20 5.55 12.42
CA LEU A 261 4.51 4.45 11.76
C LEU A 261 3.31 4.06 12.64
N ILE A 262 2.10 4.36 12.18
CA ILE A 262 0.86 4.09 12.93
C ILE A 262 0.24 2.74 12.57
N ALA A 263 0.52 2.21 11.39
CA ALA A 263 0.16 0.87 10.98
C ALA A 263 1.23 0.32 10.01
N THR A 264 1.52 -0.97 10.15
CA THR A 264 2.46 -1.72 9.30
C THR A 264 1.89 -3.10 8.94
N PRO A 265 2.38 -3.74 7.87
CA PRO A 265 1.98 -5.11 7.52
C PRO A 265 2.22 -6.09 8.67
N GLN A 266 3.38 -6.04 9.32
CA GLN A 266 3.72 -6.92 10.45
C GLN A 266 2.72 -6.80 11.59
N GLN A 267 2.32 -5.58 11.98
CA GLN A 267 1.33 -5.38 13.06
C GLN A 267 -0.03 -5.99 12.72
N SER A 268 -0.43 -5.98 11.45
CA SER A 268 -1.67 -6.59 10.99
C SER A 268 -1.60 -8.12 11.03
N LEU A 269 -0.46 -8.70 10.64
CA LEU A 269 -0.22 -10.14 10.74
C LEU A 269 -0.19 -10.60 12.20
N ASP A 270 0.45 -9.84 13.09
CA ASP A 270 0.50 -10.15 14.51
C ASP A 270 -0.89 -10.15 15.14
N ALA A 271 -1.74 -9.16 14.80
CA ALA A 271 -3.12 -9.11 15.28
C ALA A 271 -3.94 -10.32 14.79
N ALA A 272 -3.78 -10.72 13.54
CA ALA A 272 -4.42 -11.93 13.01
C ALA A 272 -3.90 -13.21 13.70
N ALA A 273 -2.59 -13.28 13.99
CA ALA A 273 -1.99 -14.39 14.71
C ALA A 273 -2.51 -14.49 16.16
N GLU A 274 -2.66 -13.37 16.84
CA GLU A 274 -3.26 -13.31 18.18
C GLU A 274 -4.73 -13.76 18.16
N ALA A 275 -5.51 -13.32 17.16
CA ALA A 275 -6.90 -13.75 16.99
C ALA A 275 -7.00 -15.26 16.74
N ALA A 276 -6.11 -15.83 15.92
CA ALA A 276 -6.07 -17.27 15.69
C ALA A 276 -5.72 -18.04 16.99
N ARG A 277 -4.76 -17.55 17.77
CA ARG A 277 -4.38 -18.15 19.06
C ARG A 277 -5.51 -18.09 20.09
N ALA A 278 -6.26 -16.99 20.12
CA ALA A 278 -7.45 -16.84 20.97
C ALA A 278 -8.56 -17.85 20.62
N LEU A 279 -8.59 -18.35 19.39
CA LEU A 279 -9.49 -19.42 18.94
C LEU A 279 -8.88 -20.82 19.15
N GLY A 280 -7.72 -20.95 19.82
CA GLY A 280 -7.08 -22.23 20.13
C GLY A 280 -6.22 -22.82 19.03
N LEU A 281 -5.93 -22.04 17.97
CA LEU A 281 -5.04 -22.46 16.89
C LEU A 281 -3.61 -22.02 17.12
N ARG A 282 -2.63 -22.82 16.66
CA ARG A 282 -1.28 -22.35 16.50
C ARG A 282 -1.23 -21.35 15.34
N ALA A 283 -0.44 -20.29 15.48
CA ALA A 283 -0.28 -19.30 14.44
C ALA A 283 1.20 -19.01 14.19
N TYR A 284 1.60 -19.10 12.93
CA TYR A 284 2.95 -18.88 12.45
C TYR A 284 2.94 -17.72 11.46
N VAL A 285 3.70 -16.68 11.73
CA VAL A 285 3.94 -15.57 10.79
C VAL A 285 5.24 -15.85 10.07
N LEU A 286 5.20 -15.96 8.73
CA LEU A 286 6.38 -16.23 7.93
C LEU A 286 7.21 -14.96 7.71
N SER A 287 6.57 -13.93 7.19
CA SER A 287 7.16 -12.62 6.88
C SER A 287 6.07 -11.68 6.37
N ASP A 288 6.28 -10.39 6.52
CA ASP A 288 5.52 -9.31 5.92
C ASP A 288 6.20 -8.71 4.67
N GLU A 289 7.35 -9.27 4.25
CA GLU A 289 8.20 -8.78 3.16
C GLU A 289 8.25 -9.74 1.94
N ILE A 290 7.26 -10.63 1.77
CA ILE A 290 7.32 -11.61 0.67
C ILE A 290 7.00 -10.94 -0.66
N GLU A 291 8.01 -10.89 -1.53
CA GLU A 291 7.96 -10.38 -2.89
C GLU A 291 8.08 -11.51 -3.93
N GLY A 292 7.97 -11.17 -5.21
CA GLY A 292 8.15 -12.05 -6.35
C GLY A 292 6.87 -12.28 -7.15
N GLU A 293 6.91 -13.20 -8.12
CA GLU A 293 5.76 -13.52 -8.98
C GLU A 293 4.66 -14.24 -8.18
N SER A 294 3.46 -13.66 -8.11
CA SER A 294 2.35 -14.10 -7.25
C SER A 294 2.05 -15.59 -7.35
N ARG A 295 1.93 -16.12 -8.58
CA ARG A 295 1.64 -17.55 -8.79
C ARG A 295 2.75 -18.48 -8.27
N GLU A 296 4.00 -18.05 -8.34
CA GLU A 296 5.12 -18.85 -7.85
C GLU A 296 5.20 -18.81 -6.33
N VAL A 297 4.97 -17.65 -5.74
CA VAL A 297 4.83 -17.51 -4.27
C VAL A 297 3.66 -18.38 -3.78
N GLY A 298 2.52 -18.42 -4.51
CA GLY A 298 1.41 -19.33 -4.21
C GLY A 298 1.80 -20.80 -4.20
N LYS A 299 2.64 -21.24 -5.15
CA LYS A 299 3.14 -22.62 -5.18
C LYS A 299 4.05 -22.95 -3.99
N VAL A 300 4.90 -22.00 -3.56
CA VAL A 300 5.73 -22.17 -2.36
C VAL A 300 4.86 -22.35 -1.13
N HIS A 301 3.84 -21.50 -0.96
CA HIS A 301 2.88 -21.60 0.15
C HIS A 301 2.11 -22.93 0.13
N ALA A 302 1.72 -23.41 -1.07
CA ALA A 302 1.10 -24.72 -1.22
C ALA A 302 2.00 -25.87 -0.75
N ALA A 303 3.30 -25.79 -1.03
CA ALA A 303 4.26 -26.79 -0.58
C ALA A 303 4.41 -26.81 0.94
N LEU A 304 4.45 -25.63 1.58
CA LEU A 304 4.49 -25.48 3.05
C LEU A 304 3.22 -26.07 3.68
N ALA A 305 2.03 -25.67 3.21
CA ALA A 305 0.77 -26.16 3.74
C ALA A 305 0.61 -27.67 3.57
N ARG A 306 0.97 -28.23 2.41
CA ARG A 306 0.92 -29.68 2.17
C ARG A 306 1.88 -30.43 3.07
N SER A 307 3.12 -29.95 3.25
CA SER A 307 4.11 -30.54 4.14
C SER A 307 3.59 -30.55 5.58
N THR A 308 2.92 -29.48 6.01
CA THR A 308 2.29 -29.37 7.33
C THR A 308 1.14 -30.36 7.48
N ALA A 309 0.23 -30.42 6.52
CA ALA A 309 -0.90 -31.37 6.54
C ALA A 309 -0.45 -32.85 6.56
N LEU A 310 0.73 -33.15 6.03
CA LEU A 310 1.34 -34.48 6.04
C LEU A 310 2.25 -34.74 7.26
N GLY A 311 2.35 -33.81 8.21
CA GLY A 311 3.21 -33.92 9.40
C GLY A 311 4.70 -33.96 9.06
N ARG A 312 5.14 -33.29 7.98
CA ARG A 312 6.52 -33.30 7.47
C ARG A 312 7.22 -31.94 7.56
N SER A 313 6.60 -30.98 8.26
CA SER A 313 7.18 -29.63 8.48
C SER A 313 7.42 -29.38 9.95
N SER A 314 8.08 -28.24 10.25
CA SER A 314 8.21 -27.72 11.62
C SER A 314 6.93 -27.04 12.13
N PHE A 315 5.95 -26.82 11.24
CA PHE A 315 4.64 -26.31 11.62
C PHE A 315 3.75 -27.47 12.04
N GLU A 316 3.07 -27.30 13.17
CA GLU A 316 2.19 -28.35 13.74
C GLU A 316 0.71 -28.00 13.52
N ALA A 317 -0.01 -28.87 12.82
CA ALA A 317 -1.45 -28.76 12.66
C ALA A 317 -2.20 -29.14 13.96
N PRO A 318 -3.40 -28.60 14.26
CA PRO A 318 -4.06 -27.56 13.52
C PRO A 318 -3.38 -26.19 13.69
N CYS A 319 -3.19 -25.46 12.59
CA CYS A 319 -2.53 -24.16 12.62
C CYS A 319 -2.95 -23.23 11.50
N VAL A 320 -2.61 -21.94 11.69
CA VAL A 320 -2.67 -20.93 10.63
C VAL A 320 -1.26 -20.47 10.31
N ILE A 321 -0.92 -20.43 9.01
CA ILE A 321 0.32 -19.86 8.49
C ILE A 321 -0.03 -18.55 7.82
N LEU A 322 0.54 -17.43 8.32
CA LEU A 322 0.27 -16.07 7.89
C LEU A 322 1.46 -15.50 7.14
N SER A 323 1.21 -14.69 6.14
CA SER A 323 2.25 -13.91 5.46
C SER A 323 1.68 -12.65 4.82
N GLY A 324 2.54 -11.66 4.66
CA GLY A 324 2.28 -10.42 3.96
C GLY A 324 3.30 -10.18 2.84
N GLY A 325 3.45 -8.93 2.45
CA GLY A 325 4.36 -8.47 1.41
C GLY A 325 3.64 -8.03 0.14
N GLU A 326 4.39 -7.73 -0.89
CA GLU A 326 3.85 -7.21 -2.15
C GLU A 326 4.35 -8.03 -3.34
N THR A 327 3.51 -8.94 -3.85
CA THR A 327 3.85 -9.75 -5.02
C THR A 327 3.49 -9.04 -6.33
N THR A 328 4.03 -9.53 -7.44
CA THR A 328 3.82 -8.98 -8.77
C THR A 328 3.14 -9.98 -9.69
N VAL A 329 2.51 -9.48 -10.76
CA VAL A 329 1.92 -10.31 -11.81
C VAL A 329 2.51 -9.91 -13.16
N THR A 330 3.25 -10.81 -13.77
CA THR A 330 3.73 -10.62 -15.13
C THR A 330 2.57 -10.82 -16.12
N VAL A 331 2.10 -9.71 -16.70
CA VAL A 331 1.07 -9.74 -17.73
C VAL A 331 1.69 -10.19 -19.05
N ARG A 332 1.28 -11.36 -19.55
CA ARG A 332 1.82 -11.94 -20.79
C ARG A 332 1.18 -11.31 -22.03
N PRO A 333 1.94 -11.19 -23.13
CA PRO A 333 1.38 -10.81 -24.43
C PRO A 333 0.24 -11.76 -24.82
N ARG A 334 -0.79 -11.23 -25.45
CA ARG A 334 -1.98 -11.97 -25.84
C ARG A 334 -2.02 -12.18 -27.35
N ALA A 335 -2.58 -13.31 -27.77
CA ALA A 335 -2.92 -13.51 -29.18
C ALA A 335 -4.05 -12.54 -29.57
N GLU A 336 -4.05 -12.15 -30.85
CA GLU A 336 -5.08 -11.28 -31.38
C GLU A 336 -6.48 -11.88 -31.17
N GLY A 337 -7.43 -11.09 -30.65
CA GLY A 337 -8.79 -11.53 -30.33
C GLY A 337 -9.00 -12.18 -28.94
N GLN A 338 -7.95 -12.44 -28.17
CA GLN A 338 -8.11 -12.92 -26.80
C GLN A 338 -8.58 -11.82 -25.83
N LYS A 339 -9.62 -12.10 -25.03
CA LYS A 339 -10.08 -11.19 -23.98
C LYS A 339 -8.99 -11.00 -22.91
N LYS A 340 -8.93 -9.79 -22.35
CA LYS A 340 -8.08 -9.48 -21.20
C LYS A 340 -8.54 -10.29 -20.00
N GLY A 341 -7.62 -11.00 -19.33
CA GLY A 341 -7.88 -11.59 -18.03
C GLY A 341 -8.20 -10.52 -16.99
N ARG A 342 -8.96 -10.88 -15.98
CA ARG A 342 -9.39 -10.03 -14.88
C ARG A 342 -8.83 -10.57 -13.57
N GLY A 343 -8.42 -9.69 -12.66
CA GLY A 343 -7.87 -10.03 -11.35
C GLY A 343 -6.58 -9.27 -11.08
N GLY A 344 -6.06 -9.46 -9.90
CA GLY A 344 -4.81 -8.89 -9.44
C GLY A 344 -3.91 -9.94 -8.80
N ARG A 345 -2.98 -9.48 -7.95
CA ARG A 345 -1.93 -10.31 -7.36
C ARG A 345 -2.44 -11.32 -6.34
N ALA A 346 -3.45 -10.96 -5.54
CA ALA A 346 -4.03 -11.87 -4.55
C ALA A 346 -4.77 -13.03 -5.21
N GLY A 347 -5.57 -12.76 -6.25
CA GLY A 347 -6.22 -13.79 -7.04
C GLY A 347 -5.23 -14.68 -7.79
N GLU A 348 -4.17 -14.11 -8.37
CA GLU A 348 -3.12 -14.85 -9.08
C GLU A 348 -2.35 -15.78 -8.14
N PHE A 349 -2.05 -15.32 -6.90
CA PHE A 349 -1.52 -16.16 -5.83
C PHE A 349 -2.43 -17.35 -5.56
N CYS A 350 -3.73 -17.11 -5.38
CA CYS A 350 -4.73 -18.15 -5.11
C CYS A 350 -4.81 -19.17 -6.26
N LEU A 351 -4.72 -18.76 -7.53
CA LEU A 351 -4.67 -19.68 -8.67
C LEU A 351 -3.43 -20.59 -8.64
N GLY A 352 -2.25 -20.00 -8.40
CA GLY A 352 -0.99 -20.74 -8.28
C GLY A 352 -1.02 -21.74 -7.12
N LEU A 353 -1.56 -21.30 -5.97
CA LEU A 353 -1.73 -22.12 -4.78
C LEU A 353 -2.74 -23.26 -5.02
N ALA A 354 -3.91 -23.00 -5.58
CA ALA A 354 -4.92 -24.01 -5.87
C ALA A 354 -4.39 -25.09 -6.82
N GLN A 355 -3.71 -24.68 -7.89
CA GLN A 355 -3.08 -25.62 -8.83
C GLN A 355 -2.06 -26.53 -8.14
N ALA A 356 -1.19 -25.95 -7.32
CA ALA A 356 -0.14 -26.68 -6.64
C ALA A 356 -0.65 -27.57 -5.49
N LEU A 357 -1.68 -27.16 -4.76
CA LEU A 357 -2.31 -27.99 -3.72
C LEU A 357 -2.99 -29.24 -4.31
N GLY A 358 -3.57 -29.15 -5.51
CA GLY A 358 -4.23 -30.28 -6.14
C GLY A 358 -5.43 -30.81 -5.38
N GLY A 359 -6.11 -29.97 -4.59
CA GLY A 359 -7.24 -30.39 -3.76
C GLY A 359 -6.82 -31.10 -2.46
N GLN A 360 -5.67 -30.76 -1.89
CA GLN A 360 -5.18 -31.34 -0.63
C GLN A 360 -6.25 -31.20 0.48
N PRO A 361 -6.73 -32.32 1.03
CA PRO A 361 -7.64 -32.28 2.18
C PRO A 361 -7.00 -31.61 3.40
N GLY A 362 -7.82 -30.92 4.20
CA GLY A 362 -7.36 -30.25 5.43
C GLY A 362 -6.59 -28.96 5.20
N VAL A 363 -6.62 -28.39 3.98
CA VAL A 363 -5.96 -27.11 3.67
C VAL A 363 -6.95 -26.14 3.05
N TRP A 364 -7.09 -24.97 3.68
CA TRP A 364 -7.86 -23.82 3.20
C TRP A 364 -6.94 -22.61 3.15
N ALA A 365 -7.20 -21.67 2.25
CA ALA A 365 -6.41 -20.45 2.17
C ALA A 365 -7.26 -19.25 1.77
N LEU A 366 -6.83 -18.08 2.21
CA LEU A 366 -7.30 -16.77 1.77
C LEU A 366 -6.07 -15.93 1.40
N ALA A 367 -6.13 -15.26 0.25
CA ALA A 367 -5.23 -14.16 -0.04
C ALA A 367 -6.05 -12.95 -0.49
N ALA A 368 -5.74 -11.77 0.06
CA ALA A 368 -6.46 -10.55 -0.25
C ALA A 368 -5.56 -9.32 -0.04
N ASP A 369 -5.74 -8.29 -0.88
CA ASP A 369 -5.16 -6.97 -0.67
C ASP A 369 -5.90 -6.27 0.48
N THR A 370 -5.15 -5.68 1.41
CA THR A 370 -5.74 -5.03 2.59
C THR A 370 -6.45 -3.73 2.25
N ASP A 371 -6.23 -3.12 1.07
CA ASP A 371 -6.99 -1.95 0.62
C ASP A 371 -8.38 -2.31 0.07
N GLY A 372 -8.67 -3.61 -0.08
CA GLY A 372 -9.96 -4.13 -0.50
C GLY A 372 -10.13 -4.29 -2.02
N ILE A 373 -9.07 -4.04 -2.80
CA ILE A 373 -9.11 -4.04 -4.27
C ILE A 373 -7.95 -4.84 -4.84
N ASP A 374 -8.24 -6.02 -5.39
CA ASP A 374 -7.25 -6.85 -6.08
C ASP A 374 -7.03 -6.35 -7.53
N GLY A 375 -6.02 -5.52 -7.72
CA GLY A 375 -5.71 -4.89 -9.00
C GLY A 375 -6.68 -3.74 -9.35
N VAL A 376 -7.66 -4.00 -10.22
CA VAL A 376 -8.66 -3.01 -10.67
C VAL A 376 -10.11 -3.52 -10.53
N GLU A 377 -10.27 -4.70 -9.94
CA GLU A 377 -11.56 -5.36 -9.80
C GLU A 377 -12.26 -4.93 -8.48
N ASP A 378 -13.45 -5.45 -8.23
CA ASP A 378 -14.27 -5.10 -7.07
C ASP A 378 -14.10 -6.04 -5.86
N ASN A 379 -13.22 -7.03 -5.99
CA ASN A 379 -12.84 -7.97 -4.93
C ASN A 379 -11.49 -7.60 -4.30
N ALA A 380 -11.29 -7.96 -3.05
CA ALA A 380 -10.00 -7.86 -2.36
C ALA A 380 -9.06 -9.02 -2.69
N GLY A 381 -9.60 -10.17 -3.07
CA GLY A 381 -8.84 -11.40 -3.33
C GLY A 381 -9.74 -12.61 -3.47
N ALA A 382 -9.24 -13.79 -3.07
CA ALA A 382 -9.99 -15.03 -3.20
C ALA A 382 -9.72 -16.03 -2.07
N LEU A 383 -10.61 -17.03 -1.99
CA LEU A 383 -10.50 -18.21 -1.13
C LEU A 383 -10.15 -19.44 -1.96
N VAL A 384 -9.32 -20.30 -1.41
CA VAL A 384 -9.03 -21.63 -1.92
C VAL A 384 -9.41 -22.66 -0.84
N VAL A 385 -10.20 -23.64 -1.24
CA VAL A 385 -10.67 -24.70 -0.34
C VAL A 385 -10.38 -26.07 -0.98
N PRO A 386 -10.44 -27.20 -0.23
CA PRO A 386 -10.08 -28.52 -0.74
C PRO A 386 -10.82 -28.92 -2.03
N ASP A 387 -12.07 -28.50 -2.20
CA ASP A 387 -12.88 -28.83 -3.37
C ASP A 387 -12.87 -27.78 -4.50
N THR A 388 -12.05 -26.71 -4.38
CA THR A 388 -11.98 -25.63 -5.39
C THR A 388 -11.80 -26.16 -6.81
N LEU A 389 -10.82 -27.06 -7.04
CA LEU A 389 -10.57 -27.62 -8.37
C LEU A 389 -11.69 -28.53 -8.86
N ALA A 390 -12.30 -29.32 -7.97
CA ALA A 390 -13.42 -30.20 -8.31
C ALA A 390 -14.65 -29.38 -8.71
N ARG A 391 -15.03 -28.34 -7.95
CA ARG A 391 -16.12 -27.42 -8.30
C ARG A 391 -15.86 -26.68 -9.61
N ALA A 392 -14.63 -26.23 -9.83
CA ALA A 392 -14.24 -25.59 -11.08
C ALA A 392 -14.39 -26.53 -12.27
N ALA A 393 -13.97 -27.81 -12.13
CA ALA A 393 -14.11 -28.81 -13.18
C ALA A 393 -15.58 -29.06 -13.58
N THR A 394 -16.52 -29.04 -12.62
CA THR A 394 -17.97 -29.19 -12.93
C THR A 394 -18.51 -28.01 -13.75
N LEU A 395 -17.88 -26.85 -13.66
CA LEU A 395 -18.19 -25.65 -14.44
C LEU A 395 -17.36 -25.54 -15.75
N GLY A 396 -16.55 -26.56 -16.05
CA GLY A 396 -15.67 -26.56 -17.23
C GLY A 396 -14.48 -25.60 -17.13
N LEU A 397 -14.18 -25.09 -15.94
CA LEU A 397 -13.06 -24.16 -15.71
C LEU A 397 -11.76 -24.93 -15.49
N LYS A 398 -10.71 -24.53 -16.18
CA LYS A 398 -9.35 -25.11 -16.05
C LYS A 398 -8.41 -24.06 -15.45
N VAL A 399 -7.84 -24.35 -14.29
CA VAL A 399 -6.94 -23.43 -13.57
C VAL A 399 -5.74 -22.98 -14.43
N GLY A 400 -5.17 -23.90 -15.24
CA GLY A 400 -4.05 -23.58 -16.14
C GLY A 400 -4.42 -22.57 -17.23
N ASP A 401 -5.63 -22.65 -17.77
CA ASP A 401 -6.13 -21.71 -18.79
C ASP A 401 -6.29 -20.29 -18.20
N HIS A 402 -6.78 -20.19 -16.96
CA HIS A 402 -6.93 -18.93 -16.25
C HIS A 402 -5.57 -18.33 -15.85
N LEU A 403 -4.62 -19.16 -15.36
CA LEU A 403 -3.25 -18.73 -15.10
C LEU A 403 -2.54 -18.20 -16.34
N SER A 404 -2.77 -18.85 -17.51
CA SER A 404 -2.13 -18.41 -18.77
C SER A 404 -2.59 -17.02 -19.23
N ARG A 405 -3.78 -16.59 -18.80
CA ARG A 405 -4.43 -15.32 -19.17
C ARG A 405 -4.43 -14.28 -18.05
N ASN A 406 -3.88 -14.59 -16.87
CA ASN A 406 -4.00 -13.77 -15.66
C ASN A 406 -5.47 -13.45 -15.33
N ASP A 407 -6.35 -14.47 -15.29
CA ASP A 407 -7.81 -14.34 -15.19
C ASP A 407 -8.34 -14.98 -13.90
N ALA A 408 -7.78 -14.57 -12.76
CA ALA A 408 -8.16 -15.09 -11.46
C ALA A 408 -9.61 -14.73 -11.09
N TYR A 409 -10.04 -13.52 -11.41
CA TYR A 409 -11.42 -13.09 -11.17
C TYR A 409 -12.42 -13.99 -11.92
N GLY A 410 -12.18 -14.24 -13.22
CA GLY A 410 -13.03 -15.12 -14.03
C GLY A 410 -13.05 -16.57 -13.56
N TYR A 411 -12.05 -17.00 -12.78
CA TYR A 411 -12.01 -18.32 -12.19
C TYR A 411 -12.80 -18.40 -10.87
N PHE A 412 -12.56 -17.48 -9.95
CA PHE A 412 -13.13 -17.53 -8.59
C PHE A 412 -14.56 -16.97 -8.52
N GLN A 413 -14.95 -16.04 -9.39
CA GLN A 413 -16.30 -15.47 -9.40
C GLN A 413 -17.41 -16.53 -9.54
N PRO A 414 -17.40 -17.42 -10.55
CA PRO A 414 -18.45 -18.44 -10.70
C PRO A 414 -18.42 -19.51 -9.60
N LEU A 415 -17.33 -19.61 -8.85
CA LEU A 415 -17.22 -20.48 -7.68
C LEU A 415 -17.83 -19.86 -6.41
N GLY A 416 -18.10 -18.54 -6.42
CA GLY A 416 -18.49 -17.81 -5.21
C GLY A 416 -17.37 -17.69 -4.17
N ASP A 417 -16.10 -17.75 -4.62
CA ASP A 417 -14.91 -17.75 -3.76
C ASP A 417 -14.15 -16.41 -3.75
N LEU A 418 -14.72 -15.35 -4.35
CA LEU A 418 -14.15 -14.00 -4.24
C LEU A 418 -14.34 -13.44 -2.83
N VAL A 419 -13.33 -12.74 -2.34
CA VAL A 419 -13.39 -11.96 -1.10
C VAL A 419 -13.87 -10.55 -1.43
N MET A 420 -15.11 -10.25 -1.09
CA MET A 420 -15.74 -8.97 -1.37
C MET A 420 -15.78 -8.10 -0.11
N THR A 421 -15.16 -6.90 -0.17
CA THR A 421 -15.11 -5.95 0.95
C THR A 421 -15.54 -4.54 0.56
N GLY A 422 -15.35 -4.19 -0.70
CA GLY A 422 -15.20 -2.80 -1.11
C GLY A 422 -13.92 -2.17 -0.56
N PRO A 423 -13.66 -0.90 -0.83
CA PRO A 423 -12.49 -0.19 -0.30
C PRO A 423 -12.47 -0.23 1.24
N THR A 424 -11.36 -0.65 1.83
CA THR A 424 -11.19 -0.73 3.29
C THR A 424 -10.71 0.58 3.91
N HIS A 425 -10.25 1.51 3.06
CA HIS A 425 -9.71 2.81 3.43
C HIS A 425 -8.43 2.76 4.28
N THR A 426 -7.71 1.63 4.21
CA THR A 426 -6.34 1.48 4.69
C THR A 426 -5.51 0.77 3.61
N ASN A 427 -4.20 0.60 3.82
CA ASN A 427 -3.35 -0.18 2.92
C ASN A 427 -2.05 -0.58 3.64
N VAL A 428 -1.93 -1.87 3.93
CA VAL A 428 -0.73 -2.49 4.49
C VAL A 428 -0.36 -3.75 3.67
N ASN A 429 -0.46 -3.65 2.35
CA ASN A 429 -0.15 -4.69 1.35
C ASN A 429 -1.04 -5.94 1.42
N ASP A 430 -0.53 -7.04 0.87
CA ASP A 430 -1.24 -8.32 0.80
C ASP A 430 -1.32 -8.97 2.18
N PHE A 431 -2.45 -9.59 2.44
CA PHE A 431 -2.65 -10.52 3.55
C PHE A 431 -2.89 -11.93 3.00
N ARG A 432 -2.17 -12.89 3.53
CA ARG A 432 -2.30 -14.31 3.16
C ARG A 432 -2.40 -15.15 4.41
N ALA A 433 -3.40 -16.03 4.46
CA ALA A 433 -3.62 -16.97 5.56
C ALA A 433 -3.90 -18.36 5.00
N LEU A 434 -3.17 -19.37 5.50
CA LEU A 434 -3.40 -20.78 5.20
C LEU A 434 -3.78 -21.49 6.50
N LEU A 435 -4.97 -22.07 6.54
CA LEU A 435 -5.43 -22.92 7.62
C LEU A 435 -5.11 -24.37 7.25
N VAL A 436 -4.43 -25.06 8.15
CA VAL A 436 -4.13 -26.50 8.06
C VAL A 436 -4.71 -27.20 9.27
N THR A 437 -5.57 -28.21 9.04
CA THR A 437 -6.27 -28.99 10.09
C THR A 437 -5.81 -30.43 10.13
#